data_076282693f8412af7235801f0d1ef015
#
_entry.id   076282693f8412af7235801f0d1ef015
#
_cell.length_a   1.000
_cell.length_b   1.000
_cell.length_c   1.000
_cell.angle_alpha   90.00
_cell.angle_beta   90.00
_cell.angle_gamma   90.00
#
_symmetry.space_group_name_H-M   'P 1'
#
loop_
_entity.id
_entity.type
_entity.pdbx_description
1 polymer ?
#
loop_
_entity_poly.entity_id
_entity_poly.type
_entity_poly.pdbx_seq_one_letter_code
_entity_poly.pdbx_strand_id
1 'polypeptide(L)'
;MPFQEVSIMDERREFVRLAMQEGANRRELCRRFGIHPDTGYKWIDRGAFDGELGDRSRRPHSSPARTERAIEDRVLAIRDEHPAWGARKIWRCLDWAGIEAPAISTVHEILRRNDRIVAPAGGAVARVRFEKPAPNLLWQMDFKGWVRLGDGRRCHPLTIIDDHSRYDVGLEACADEQGNTVQTRLQLIFRRYGLPQAFFVDNGAPWGDSSGQRWTRFGVWLLKLGIDVLHSRPYHPQSRGKNERFHRTLKAEVFALNRLRDLPHAQQAFDTWREVYNLERPHEALGQQVPASRYRPSTRSMPDRLPQVEYDDGEIVRAVPTSKDYVSFKGRLWKVPQAFRGERVAIRPLSVDGGYGIFFGAHQIAKINLTDPECVGDVSEQVSAMSPN
;
A
#
# COMPACT_ATOMS: atom_id res chain seq x y z
N MET A 1 48.84 -29.01 19.07
CA MET A 1 48.26 -29.31 17.74
C MET A 1 46.76 -29.18 17.88
N PRO A 2 46.10 -28.25 17.20
CA PRO A 2 44.62 -28.24 17.20
C PRO A 2 44.12 -29.47 16.48
N PHE A 3 43.09 -30.12 17.05
CA PHE A 3 42.39 -31.21 16.40
C PHE A 3 41.76 -30.67 15.11
N GLN A 4 42.05 -31.32 13.96
CA GLN A 4 41.34 -31.01 12.71
C GLN A 4 39.93 -31.62 12.78
N GLU A 5 38.91 -30.81 12.55
CA GLU A 5 37.56 -31.35 12.27
C GLU A 5 37.62 -32.19 10.99
N VAL A 6 37.40 -33.48 11.13
CA VAL A 6 37.38 -34.40 9.99
C VAL A 6 35.98 -34.35 9.39
N SER A 7 35.87 -33.97 8.14
CA SER A 7 34.56 -33.97 7.45
C SER A 7 34.11 -35.41 7.17
N ILE A 8 32.77 -35.64 7.10
CA ILE A 8 32.17 -36.94 6.71
C ILE A 8 32.72 -37.41 5.35
N MET A 9 33.05 -36.49 4.46
CA MET A 9 33.65 -36.81 3.16
C MET A 9 35.08 -37.30 3.29
N ASP A 10 35.85 -36.79 4.19
CA ASP A 10 37.24 -37.20 4.45
C ASP A 10 37.26 -38.56 5.11
N GLU A 11 36.36 -38.84 6.05
CA GLU A 11 36.17 -40.18 6.63
C GLU A 11 35.79 -41.23 5.58
N ARG A 12 34.88 -40.89 4.64
CA ARG A 12 34.52 -41.78 3.55
C ARG A 12 35.68 -42.06 2.59
N ARG A 13 36.47 -41.02 2.27
CA ARG A 13 37.67 -41.16 1.44
C ARG A 13 38.70 -42.06 2.10
N GLU A 14 38.97 -41.84 3.39
CA GLU A 14 39.93 -42.62 4.15
C GLU A 14 39.45 -44.09 4.29
N PHE A 15 38.17 -44.32 4.60
CA PHE A 15 37.59 -45.64 4.64
C PHE A 15 37.78 -46.39 3.30
N VAL A 16 37.46 -45.79 2.17
CA VAL A 16 37.59 -46.41 0.85
C VAL A 16 39.06 -46.64 0.54
N ARG A 17 39.94 -45.70 0.79
CA ARG A 17 41.37 -45.83 0.59
C ARG A 17 41.95 -47.05 1.33
N LEU A 18 41.57 -47.22 2.60
CA LEU A 18 42.02 -48.35 3.41
C LEU A 18 41.40 -49.69 2.95
N ALA A 19 40.13 -49.66 2.58
CA ALA A 19 39.38 -50.85 2.15
C ALA A 19 39.80 -51.40 0.75
N MET A 20 40.47 -50.58 -0.06
CA MET A 20 41.02 -50.94 -1.36
C MET A 20 42.46 -51.45 -1.32
N GLN A 21 43.12 -51.42 -0.14
CA GLN A 21 44.46 -52.00 -0.01
C GLN A 21 44.42 -53.52 -0.12
N GLU A 22 45.46 -54.11 -0.69
CA GLU A 22 45.62 -55.56 -0.81
C GLU A 22 45.64 -56.21 0.58
N GLY A 23 44.80 -57.27 0.79
CA GLY A 23 44.66 -57.95 2.07
C GLY A 23 43.80 -57.24 3.12
N ALA A 24 43.14 -56.12 2.82
CA ALA A 24 42.34 -55.38 3.77
C ALA A 24 41.12 -56.17 4.30
N ASN A 25 41.00 -56.27 5.65
CA ASN A 25 39.78 -56.84 6.25
C ASN A 25 38.66 -55.79 6.29
N ARG A 26 37.81 -55.76 5.24
CA ARG A 26 36.75 -54.79 5.04
C ARG A 26 35.69 -54.82 6.14
N ARG A 27 35.38 -55.98 6.75
CA ARG A 27 34.45 -56.07 7.88
C ARG A 27 35.00 -55.41 9.16
N GLU A 28 36.28 -55.59 9.40
CA GLU A 28 36.95 -54.93 10.54
C GLU A 28 37.05 -53.42 10.36
N LEU A 29 37.30 -52.97 9.13
CA LEU A 29 37.29 -51.55 8.82
C LEU A 29 35.86 -50.96 9.02
N CYS A 30 34.80 -51.64 8.64
CA CYS A 30 33.45 -51.20 8.94
C CYS A 30 33.19 -51.04 10.43
N ARG A 31 33.68 -51.97 11.27
CA ARG A 31 33.57 -51.86 12.74
C ARG A 31 34.34 -50.68 13.27
N ARG A 32 35.55 -50.46 12.78
CA ARG A 32 36.45 -49.35 13.19
C ARG A 32 35.86 -47.98 12.85
N PHE A 33 35.21 -47.86 11.65
CA PHE A 33 34.56 -46.60 11.24
C PHE A 33 33.10 -46.48 11.70
N GLY A 34 32.59 -47.42 12.51
CA GLY A 34 31.25 -47.41 13.06
C GLY A 34 30.12 -47.45 12.03
N ILE A 35 30.36 -48.11 10.86
CA ILE A 35 29.40 -48.23 9.78
C ILE A 35 28.94 -49.67 9.56
N HIS A 36 27.71 -49.85 9.12
CA HIS A 36 27.24 -51.18 8.74
C HIS A 36 27.97 -51.71 7.51
N PRO A 37 28.28 -53.04 7.41
CA PRO A 37 28.99 -53.61 6.27
C PRO A 37 28.37 -53.24 4.92
N ASP A 38 27.04 -53.27 4.76
CA ASP A 38 26.39 -52.89 3.51
C ASP A 38 26.67 -51.41 3.11
N THR A 39 26.77 -50.55 4.10
CA THR A 39 27.17 -49.15 3.88
C THR A 39 28.65 -49.07 3.45
N GLY A 40 29.51 -49.87 4.08
CA GLY A 40 30.92 -49.95 3.72
C GLY A 40 31.12 -50.44 2.30
N TYR A 41 30.50 -51.57 1.91
CA TYR A 41 30.57 -52.10 0.52
C TYR A 41 30.03 -51.11 -0.49
N LYS A 42 28.90 -50.45 -0.21
CA LYS A 42 28.36 -49.39 -1.04
C LYS A 42 29.38 -48.27 -1.33
N TRP A 43 30.14 -47.83 -0.36
CA TRP A 43 31.17 -46.81 -0.53
C TRP A 43 32.38 -47.34 -1.30
N ILE A 44 32.80 -48.59 -1.06
CA ILE A 44 33.87 -49.25 -1.84
C ILE A 44 33.51 -49.32 -3.30
N ASP A 45 32.31 -49.81 -3.62
CA ASP A 45 31.82 -49.95 -5.01
C ASP A 45 31.76 -48.57 -5.71
N ARG A 46 31.32 -47.54 -5.01
CA ARG A 46 31.31 -46.17 -5.56
C ARG A 46 32.70 -45.61 -5.77
N GLY A 47 33.57 -45.80 -4.82
CA GLY A 47 34.95 -45.36 -4.95
C GLY A 47 35.72 -46.04 -6.08
N ALA A 48 35.39 -47.31 -6.39
CA ALA A 48 35.97 -48.04 -7.47
C ALA A 48 35.40 -47.68 -8.87
N PHE A 49 34.10 -47.25 -8.93
CA PHE A 49 33.42 -47.05 -10.20
C PHE A 49 33.48 -45.59 -10.69
N ASP A 50 33.11 -44.61 -9.86
CA ASP A 50 33.00 -43.20 -10.26
C ASP A 50 33.81 -42.20 -9.38
N GLY A 51 34.44 -42.71 -8.30
CA GLY A 51 35.21 -41.87 -7.35
C GLY A 51 34.35 -40.89 -6.54
N GLU A 52 33.02 -40.84 -6.74
CA GLU A 52 32.12 -39.90 -6.14
C GLU A 52 31.52 -40.45 -4.84
N LEU A 53 32.08 -39.99 -3.69
CA LEU A 53 31.67 -40.42 -2.35
C LEU A 53 30.60 -39.51 -1.70
N GLY A 54 30.01 -38.60 -2.48
CA GLY A 54 28.91 -37.76 -2.06
C GLY A 54 27.59 -38.50 -1.87
N ASP A 55 26.69 -37.92 -1.06
CA ASP A 55 25.34 -38.48 -0.95
C ASP A 55 24.57 -38.21 -2.25
N ARG A 56 24.07 -39.26 -2.87
CA ARG A 56 23.19 -39.14 -4.05
C ARG A 56 21.80 -38.65 -3.63
N SER A 57 21.18 -37.87 -4.49
CA SER A 57 19.80 -37.45 -4.29
C SER A 57 18.89 -38.64 -3.99
N ARG A 58 18.09 -38.51 -2.91
CA ARG A 58 17.05 -39.51 -2.57
C ARG A 58 15.72 -39.27 -3.29
N ARG A 59 15.68 -38.28 -4.19
CA ARG A 59 14.48 -37.99 -4.96
C ARG A 59 14.18 -39.17 -5.90
N PRO A 60 12.90 -39.57 -6.00
CA PRO A 60 12.47 -40.55 -7.01
C PRO A 60 12.83 -40.05 -8.42
N HIS A 61 13.22 -40.96 -9.29
CA HIS A 61 13.51 -40.66 -10.70
C HIS A 61 12.23 -40.29 -11.48
N SER A 62 11.06 -40.74 -11.02
CA SER A 62 9.76 -40.37 -11.57
C SER A 62 8.83 -39.92 -10.45
N SER A 63 7.98 -38.97 -10.74
CA SER A 63 6.95 -38.46 -9.83
C SER A 63 5.61 -38.54 -10.57
N PRO A 64 4.87 -39.65 -10.49
CA PRO A 64 3.60 -39.82 -11.19
C PRO A 64 2.54 -38.79 -10.87
N ALA A 65 2.58 -38.22 -9.65
CA ALA A 65 1.69 -37.16 -9.19
C ALA A 65 2.24 -35.72 -9.46
N ARG A 66 3.25 -35.61 -10.35
CA ARG A 66 3.74 -34.26 -10.72
C ARG A 66 2.67 -33.52 -11.54
N THR A 67 2.46 -32.25 -11.24
CA THR A 67 1.60 -31.36 -12.02
C THR A 67 1.99 -31.44 -13.51
N GLU A 68 1.00 -31.48 -14.39
CA GLU A 68 1.21 -31.46 -15.83
C GLU A 68 2.06 -30.28 -16.28
N ARG A 69 2.91 -30.52 -17.26
CA ARG A 69 3.84 -29.49 -17.73
C ARG A 69 3.13 -28.26 -18.26
N ALA A 70 2.00 -28.40 -18.93
CA ALA A 70 1.20 -27.31 -19.43
C ALA A 70 0.72 -26.35 -18.29
N ILE A 71 0.35 -26.92 -17.15
CA ILE A 71 -0.04 -26.13 -15.96
C ILE A 71 1.19 -25.44 -15.33
N GLU A 72 2.33 -26.15 -15.24
CA GLU A 72 3.59 -25.54 -14.76
C GLU A 72 4.01 -24.38 -15.64
N ASP A 73 3.99 -24.55 -16.95
CA ASP A 73 4.37 -23.51 -17.92
C ASP A 73 3.42 -22.31 -17.81
N ARG A 74 2.12 -22.53 -17.57
CA ARG A 74 1.17 -21.43 -17.34
C ARG A 74 1.41 -20.69 -16.04
N VAL A 75 1.73 -21.41 -14.94
CA VAL A 75 2.13 -20.80 -13.65
C VAL A 75 3.35 -19.91 -13.83
N LEU A 76 4.36 -20.39 -14.57
CA LEU A 76 5.59 -19.63 -14.83
C LEU A 76 5.34 -18.43 -15.73
N ALA A 77 4.52 -18.58 -16.78
CA ALA A 77 4.15 -17.46 -17.66
C ALA A 77 3.48 -16.31 -16.88
N ILE A 78 2.49 -16.60 -16.02
CA ILE A 78 1.85 -15.58 -15.18
C ILE A 78 2.88 -14.94 -14.23
N ARG A 79 3.80 -15.72 -13.68
CA ARG A 79 4.85 -15.20 -12.80
C ARG A 79 5.83 -14.29 -13.53
N ASP A 80 6.21 -14.65 -14.75
CA ASP A 80 7.15 -13.87 -15.55
C ASP A 80 6.52 -12.57 -16.06
N GLU A 81 5.21 -12.58 -16.35
CA GLU A 81 4.43 -11.39 -16.67
C GLU A 81 4.24 -10.47 -15.44
N HIS A 82 4.03 -11.07 -14.26
CA HIS A 82 3.81 -10.37 -13.01
C HIS A 82 4.80 -10.80 -11.91
N PRO A 83 6.06 -10.35 -11.96
CA PRO A 83 7.14 -10.85 -11.09
C PRO A 83 6.91 -10.70 -9.58
N ALA A 84 6.03 -9.80 -9.15
CA ALA A 84 5.68 -9.60 -7.74
C ALA A 84 4.46 -10.43 -7.26
N TRP A 85 3.81 -11.21 -8.15
CA TRP A 85 2.64 -11.99 -7.75
C TRP A 85 3.03 -13.34 -7.15
N GLY A 86 2.57 -13.61 -5.93
CA GLY A 86 2.80 -14.88 -5.26
C GLY A 86 1.77 -15.96 -5.63
N ALA A 87 2.00 -17.19 -5.16
CA ALA A 87 1.22 -18.37 -5.48
C ALA A 87 -0.31 -18.20 -5.35
N ARG A 88 -0.81 -17.46 -4.34
CA ARG A 88 -2.27 -17.23 -4.17
C ARG A 88 -2.89 -16.45 -5.32
N LYS A 89 -2.18 -15.43 -5.85
CA LYS A 89 -2.68 -14.64 -6.98
C LYS A 89 -2.63 -15.44 -8.27
N ILE A 90 -1.52 -16.14 -8.52
CA ILE A 90 -1.34 -17.00 -9.69
C ILE A 90 -2.41 -18.09 -9.71
N TRP A 91 -2.63 -18.74 -8.56
CA TRP A 91 -3.69 -19.71 -8.40
C TRP A 91 -5.06 -19.15 -8.81
N ARG A 92 -5.38 -17.93 -8.36
CA ARG A 92 -6.64 -17.28 -8.69
C ARG A 92 -6.77 -16.93 -10.17
N CYS A 93 -5.68 -16.56 -10.82
CA CYS A 93 -5.66 -16.32 -12.26
C CYS A 93 -5.92 -17.60 -13.07
N LEU A 94 -5.37 -18.74 -12.63
CA LEU A 94 -5.66 -20.05 -13.23
C LEU A 94 -7.13 -20.42 -13.08
N ASP A 95 -7.69 -20.24 -11.87
CA ASP A 95 -9.10 -20.50 -11.57
C ASP A 95 -10.04 -19.64 -12.45
N TRP A 96 -9.76 -18.35 -12.62
CA TRP A 96 -10.52 -17.48 -13.52
C TRP A 96 -10.40 -17.88 -15.00
N ALA A 97 -9.28 -18.46 -15.39
CA ALA A 97 -9.08 -18.97 -16.75
C ALA A 97 -9.77 -20.32 -16.98
N GLY A 98 -10.47 -20.89 -15.99
CA GLY A 98 -11.11 -22.21 -16.06
C GLY A 98 -10.10 -23.36 -16.10
N ILE A 99 -8.85 -23.14 -15.72
CA ILE A 99 -7.82 -24.16 -15.63
C ILE A 99 -7.95 -24.84 -14.26
N GLU A 100 -7.99 -26.17 -14.23
CA GLU A 100 -7.95 -26.93 -12.98
C GLU A 100 -6.64 -26.63 -12.22
N ALA A 101 -6.69 -25.66 -11.33
CA ALA A 101 -5.52 -25.17 -10.63
C ALA A 101 -5.09 -26.16 -9.54
N PRO A 102 -3.82 -26.56 -9.47
CA PRO A 102 -3.32 -27.38 -8.38
C PRO A 102 -3.38 -26.60 -7.04
N ALA A 103 -3.22 -27.28 -5.92
CA ALA A 103 -3.21 -26.62 -4.61
C ALA A 103 -2.22 -25.44 -4.58
N ILE A 104 -2.55 -24.38 -3.82
CA ILE A 104 -1.71 -23.16 -3.70
C ILE A 104 -0.28 -23.51 -3.26
N SER A 105 -0.11 -24.52 -2.38
CA SER A 105 1.20 -25.06 -1.99
C SER A 105 1.97 -25.64 -3.18
N THR A 106 1.28 -26.33 -4.08
CA THR A 106 1.88 -26.88 -5.31
C THR A 106 2.32 -25.75 -6.24
N VAL A 107 1.49 -24.70 -6.42
CA VAL A 107 1.91 -23.50 -7.18
C VAL A 107 3.15 -22.87 -6.55
N HIS A 108 3.21 -22.78 -5.22
CA HIS A 108 4.40 -22.26 -4.53
C HIS A 108 5.64 -23.12 -4.80
N GLU A 109 5.51 -24.46 -4.76
CA GLU A 109 6.60 -25.37 -5.04
C GLU A 109 7.07 -25.31 -6.51
N ILE A 110 6.14 -25.10 -7.46
CA ILE A 110 6.48 -24.86 -8.87
C ILE A 110 7.36 -23.61 -8.97
N LEU A 111 6.96 -22.52 -8.35
CA LEU A 111 7.74 -21.27 -8.35
C LEU A 111 9.11 -21.46 -7.67
N ARG A 112 9.16 -22.17 -6.54
CA ARG A 112 10.40 -22.41 -5.78
C ARG A 112 11.41 -23.22 -6.57
N ARG A 113 10.99 -24.34 -7.18
CA ARG A 113 11.89 -25.23 -7.95
C ARG A 113 12.40 -24.62 -9.26
N ASN A 114 11.74 -23.55 -9.74
CA ASN A 114 12.13 -22.80 -10.91
C ASN A 114 12.79 -21.46 -10.56
N ASP A 115 13.28 -21.28 -9.31
CA ASP A 115 14.01 -20.10 -8.83
C ASP A 115 13.23 -18.78 -8.98
N ARG A 116 11.89 -18.85 -8.86
CA ARG A 116 10.99 -17.68 -8.95
C ARG A 116 10.57 -17.13 -7.59
N ILE A 117 11.14 -17.63 -6.48
CA ILE A 117 10.87 -17.16 -5.12
C ILE A 117 12.13 -16.57 -4.51
N VAL A 118 12.04 -15.29 -4.13
CA VAL A 118 13.04 -14.66 -3.28
C VAL A 118 12.54 -14.76 -1.82
N ALA A 119 13.42 -15.14 -0.90
CA ALA A 119 13.07 -15.26 0.51
C ALA A 119 12.52 -13.94 1.06
N PRO A 120 11.38 -13.92 1.78
CA PRO A 120 10.79 -12.70 2.30
C PRO A 120 11.64 -12.11 3.40
N ALA A 121 11.96 -10.83 3.30
CA ALA A 121 12.52 -10.05 4.40
C ALA A 121 11.40 -9.62 5.35
N GLY A 122 11.24 -10.30 6.49
CA GLY A 122 10.43 -9.88 7.62
C GLY A 122 8.99 -10.41 7.66
N GLY A 123 8.47 -10.60 8.87
CA GLY A 123 7.11 -11.05 9.16
C GLY A 123 6.06 -9.93 9.09
N ALA A 124 4.84 -10.28 8.69
CA ALA A 124 3.71 -9.37 8.69
C ALA A 124 3.05 -9.32 10.07
N VAL A 125 2.88 -8.12 10.64
CA VAL A 125 2.08 -7.89 11.85
C VAL A 125 0.60 -7.85 11.49
N ALA A 126 -0.23 -8.61 12.23
CA ALA A 126 -1.69 -8.56 12.07
C ALA A 126 -2.21 -7.17 12.51
N ARG A 127 -2.99 -6.50 11.64
CA ARG A 127 -3.61 -5.20 11.91
C ARG A 127 -5.12 -5.31 11.91
N VAL A 128 -5.78 -4.57 12.79
CA VAL A 128 -7.25 -4.49 12.81
C VAL A 128 -7.73 -3.89 11.49
N ARG A 129 -8.69 -4.56 10.85
CA ARG A 129 -9.26 -4.12 9.57
C ARG A 129 -10.32 -3.04 9.83
N PHE A 130 -10.13 -1.88 9.22
CA PHE A 130 -11.16 -0.87 9.05
C PHE A 130 -11.53 -0.79 7.56
N GLU A 131 -12.82 -0.73 7.24
CA GLU A 131 -13.32 -0.62 5.87
C GLU A 131 -14.67 0.09 5.86
N LYS A 132 -14.84 1.07 5.00
CA LYS A 132 -16.15 1.71 4.79
C LYS A 132 -17.12 0.74 4.11
N PRO A 133 -18.44 0.84 4.41
CA PRO A 133 -19.43 -0.13 3.92
C PRO A 133 -19.70 -0.03 2.40
N ALA A 134 -19.39 1.10 1.77
CA ALA A 134 -19.65 1.33 0.34
C ALA A 134 -18.54 2.15 -0.32
N PRO A 135 -18.37 2.07 -1.67
CA PRO A 135 -17.43 2.88 -2.40
C PRO A 135 -17.81 4.37 -2.33
N ASN A 136 -16.82 5.23 -2.53
CA ASN A 136 -16.91 6.70 -2.54
C ASN A 136 -17.31 7.35 -1.20
N LEU A 137 -17.50 6.59 -0.13
CA LEU A 137 -17.67 7.16 1.20
C LEU A 137 -16.37 7.75 1.75
N LEU A 138 -15.23 7.15 1.39
CA LEU A 138 -13.93 7.60 1.80
C LEU A 138 -12.89 7.24 0.74
N TRP A 139 -12.19 8.24 0.24
CA TRP A 139 -10.97 8.03 -0.53
C TRP A 139 -9.75 8.35 0.34
N GLN A 140 -8.73 7.51 0.26
CA GLN A 140 -7.46 7.74 0.92
C GLN A 140 -6.49 8.35 -0.09
N MET A 141 -5.93 9.50 0.23
CA MET A 141 -5.03 10.24 -0.66
C MET A 141 -3.70 10.48 0.05
N ASP A 142 -2.59 10.20 -0.64
CA ASP A 142 -1.26 10.34 -0.09
C ASP A 142 -0.21 10.46 -1.21
N PHE A 143 0.92 11.11 -0.92
CA PHE A 143 2.10 11.04 -1.76
C PHE A 143 2.99 9.87 -1.35
N LYS A 144 3.46 9.11 -2.35
CA LYS A 144 4.40 8.01 -2.10
C LYS A 144 5.80 8.50 -1.67
N GLY A 145 6.00 9.79 -1.56
CA GLY A 145 7.31 10.42 -1.58
C GLY A 145 7.77 10.64 -3.01
N TRP A 146 9.07 10.72 -3.27
CA TRP A 146 9.56 10.99 -4.62
C TRP A 146 10.43 9.86 -5.17
N VAL A 147 10.46 9.76 -6.49
CA VAL A 147 11.38 8.90 -7.24
C VAL A 147 12.16 9.74 -8.25
N ARG A 148 13.42 9.38 -8.48
CA ARG A 148 14.26 10.06 -9.47
C ARG A 148 13.95 9.55 -10.86
N LEU A 149 13.73 10.44 -11.80
CA LEU A 149 13.54 10.13 -13.21
C LEU A 149 14.88 10.09 -13.97
N GLY A 150 14.86 9.49 -15.16
CA GLY A 150 16.03 9.38 -16.02
C GLY A 150 16.58 10.73 -16.50
N ASP A 151 15.71 11.74 -16.63
CA ASP A 151 16.05 13.13 -16.96
C ASP A 151 16.60 13.94 -15.77
N GLY A 152 16.75 13.31 -14.60
CA GLY A 152 17.27 13.92 -13.38
C GLY A 152 16.22 14.61 -12.51
N ARG A 153 15.01 14.85 -13.01
CA ARG A 153 13.89 15.44 -12.24
C ARG A 153 13.33 14.45 -11.22
N ARG A 154 12.49 14.95 -10.31
CA ARG A 154 11.74 14.15 -9.36
C ARG A 154 10.31 13.96 -9.85
N CYS A 155 9.79 12.77 -9.65
CA CYS A 155 8.37 12.48 -9.74
C CYS A 155 7.85 12.24 -8.32
N HIS A 156 6.75 12.90 -7.98
CA HIS A 156 6.00 12.75 -6.73
C HIS A 156 4.70 12.02 -7.03
N PRO A 157 4.64 10.68 -6.89
CA PRO A 157 3.43 9.93 -7.19
C PRO A 157 2.33 10.25 -6.20
N LEU A 158 1.27 10.89 -6.66
CA LEU A 158 0.03 11.10 -5.92
C LEU A 158 -0.85 9.87 -6.08
N THR A 159 -1.26 9.27 -4.98
CA THR A 159 -2.06 8.04 -4.96
C THR A 159 -3.41 8.30 -4.32
N ILE A 160 -4.49 7.82 -4.93
CA ILE A 160 -5.85 7.97 -4.44
C ILE A 160 -6.58 6.65 -4.56
N ILE A 161 -6.89 6.03 -3.44
CA ILE A 161 -7.57 4.74 -3.39
C ILE A 161 -8.90 4.83 -2.68
N ASP A 162 -9.91 4.15 -3.21
CA ASP A 162 -11.19 3.97 -2.53
C ASP A 162 -11.06 3.02 -1.35
N ASP A 163 -11.53 3.44 -0.16
CA ASP A 163 -11.38 2.70 1.07
C ASP A 163 -12.10 1.35 1.08
N HIS A 164 -13.28 1.27 0.46
CA HIS A 164 -14.10 0.06 0.40
C HIS A 164 -13.57 -0.96 -0.60
N SER A 165 -13.39 -0.53 -1.84
CA SER A 165 -13.07 -1.42 -2.96
C SER A 165 -11.57 -1.64 -3.17
N ARG A 166 -10.71 -0.80 -2.57
CA ARG A 166 -9.26 -0.73 -2.88
C ARG A 166 -8.97 -0.27 -4.30
N TYR A 167 -10.00 0.21 -5.02
CA TYR A 167 -9.85 0.69 -6.40
C TYR A 167 -8.91 1.90 -6.42
N ASP A 168 -7.94 1.86 -7.28
CA ASP A 168 -7.07 3.00 -7.55
C ASP A 168 -7.81 3.99 -8.44
N VAL A 169 -8.32 5.05 -7.82
CA VAL A 169 -9.07 6.13 -8.48
C VAL A 169 -8.12 7.08 -9.19
N GLY A 170 -6.89 7.22 -8.66
CA GLY A 170 -5.89 8.11 -9.22
C GLY A 170 -4.47 7.75 -8.79
N LEU A 171 -3.61 7.59 -9.80
CA LEU A 171 -2.16 7.48 -9.64
C LEU A 171 -1.51 8.46 -10.61
N GLU A 172 -1.05 9.60 -10.09
CA GLU A 172 -0.62 10.74 -10.88
C GLU A 172 0.87 11.02 -10.71
N ALA A 173 1.57 11.17 -11.83
CA ALA A 173 2.97 11.58 -11.85
C ALA A 173 3.07 13.10 -11.70
N CYS A 174 3.24 13.58 -10.46
CA CYS A 174 3.32 15.01 -10.17
C CYS A 174 4.79 15.49 -10.16
N ALA A 175 5.01 16.72 -10.60
CA ALA A 175 6.32 17.37 -10.54
C ALA A 175 6.65 17.86 -9.12
N ASP A 176 5.64 18.09 -8.30
CA ASP A 176 5.72 18.61 -6.94
C ASP A 176 4.53 18.13 -6.10
N GLU A 177 4.52 18.50 -4.82
CA GLU A 177 3.46 18.18 -3.86
C GLU A 177 2.61 19.44 -3.52
N GLN A 178 2.52 20.41 -4.45
CA GLN A 178 1.78 21.65 -4.20
C GLN A 178 0.27 21.46 -4.35
N GLY A 179 -0.51 22.24 -3.57
CA GLY A 179 -1.97 22.17 -3.58
C GLY A 179 -2.59 22.44 -4.97
N ASN A 180 -2.02 23.35 -5.76
CA ASN A 180 -2.49 23.63 -7.12
C ASN A 180 -2.29 22.45 -8.07
N THR A 181 -1.16 21.75 -7.96
CA THR A 181 -0.88 20.54 -8.73
C THR A 181 -1.89 19.45 -8.38
N VAL A 182 -2.11 19.20 -7.10
CA VAL A 182 -3.10 18.23 -6.61
C VAL A 182 -4.51 18.61 -7.06
N GLN A 183 -4.91 19.87 -6.92
CA GLN A 183 -6.22 20.35 -7.34
C GLN A 183 -6.46 20.10 -8.84
N THR A 184 -5.48 20.40 -9.69
CA THR A 184 -5.57 20.16 -11.14
C THR A 184 -5.79 18.68 -11.45
N ARG A 185 -5.04 17.79 -10.80
CA ARG A 185 -5.19 16.34 -10.98
C ARG A 185 -6.55 15.84 -10.47
N LEU A 186 -6.98 16.30 -9.30
CA LEU A 186 -8.28 15.93 -8.74
C LEU A 186 -9.45 16.37 -9.62
N GLN A 187 -9.38 17.53 -10.26
CA GLN A 187 -10.45 17.95 -11.19
C GLN A 187 -10.66 16.95 -12.33
N LEU A 188 -9.59 16.38 -12.89
CA LEU A 188 -9.68 15.35 -13.92
C LEU A 188 -10.28 14.05 -13.36
N ILE A 189 -9.82 13.65 -12.18
CA ILE A 189 -10.30 12.45 -11.48
C ILE A 189 -11.78 12.59 -11.13
N PHE A 190 -12.21 13.75 -10.60
CA PHE A 190 -13.60 14.01 -10.25
C PHE A 190 -14.53 14.03 -11.46
N ARG A 191 -14.06 14.51 -12.61
CA ARG A 191 -14.85 14.44 -13.86
C ARG A 191 -15.03 13.00 -14.33
N ARG A 192 -14.06 12.12 -14.07
CA ARG A 192 -14.10 10.72 -14.49
C ARG A 192 -14.90 9.84 -13.53
N TYR A 193 -14.74 10.04 -12.23
CA TYR A 193 -15.25 9.12 -11.19
C TYR A 193 -16.30 9.72 -10.27
N GLY A 194 -16.59 11.02 -10.39
CA GLY A 194 -17.42 11.78 -9.48
C GLY A 194 -16.73 12.11 -8.16
N LEU A 195 -17.49 12.74 -7.26
CA LEU A 195 -16.97 13.25 -5.98
C LEU A 195 -17.14 12.22 -4.86
N PRO A 196 -16.11 11.95 -4.02
CA PRO A 196 -16.29 11.17 -2.79
C PRO A 196 -17.04 11.98 -1.72
N GLN A 197 -17.46 11.34 -0.64
CA GLN A 197 -17.98 12.04 0.53
C GLN A 197 -16.84 12.65 1.37
N ALA A 198 -15.73 11.93 1.51
CA ALA A 198 -14.60 12.39 2.29
C ALA A 198 -13.25 11.93 1.72
N PHE A 199 -12.22 12.70 2.00
CA PHE A 199 -10.82 12.28 1.91
C PHE A 199 -10.24 11.97 3.27
N PHE A 200 -9.42 10.92 3.34
CA PHE A 200 -8.52 10.67 4.45
C PHE A 200 -7.10 11.01 4.01
N VAL A 201 -6.47 11.97 4.70
CA VAL A 201 -5.16 12.53 4.37
C VAL A 201 -4.26 12.58 5.60
N ASP A 202 -2.99 12.89 5.40
CA ASP A 202 -2.09 13.18 6.51
C ASP A 202 -2.22 14.65 7.00
N ASN A 203 -1.36 15.02 7.95
CA ASN A 203 -1.31 16.36 8.49
C ASN A 203 -0.29 17.25 7.76
N GLY A 204 0.43 16.70 6.77
CA GLY A 204 1.43 17.45 5.99
C GLY A 204 0.81 18.29 4.88
N ALA A 205 1.64 19.14 4.28
CA ALA A 205 1.24 19.87 3.08
C ALA A 205 0.95 18.89 1.91
N PRO A 206 -0.03 19.18 1.05
CA PRO A 206 -0.86 20.40 1.02
C PRO A 206 -2.16 20.32 1.83
N TRP A 207 -2.40 19.22 2.56
CA TRP A 207 -3.64 18.95 3.29
C TRP A 207 -3.73 19.71 4.62
N GLY A 208 -2.62 19.81 5.34
CA GLY A 208 -2.40 20.62 6.53
C GLY A 208 -1.18 21.50 6.35
N ASP A 209 -0.79 22.23 7.38
CA ASP A 209 0.44 23.00 7.39
C ASP A 209 1.41 22.53 8.49
N SER A 210 2.67 22.93 8.36
CA SER A 210 3.73 22.61 9.32
C SER A 210 3.53 23.24 10.70
N SER A 211 2.62 24.22 10.83
CA SER A 211 2.25 24.88 12.10
C SER A 211 1.13 24.16 12.85
N GLY A 212 0.64 23.02 12.30
CA GLY A 212 -0.48 22.27 12.88
C GLY A 212 -1.84 22.84 12.51
N GLN A 213 -1.93 23.84 11.61
CA GLN A 213 -3.21 24.34 11.14
C GLN A 213 -3.87 23.32 10.21
N ARG A 214 -5.06 22.92 10.60
CA ARG A 214 -5.89 21.95 9.88
C ARG A 214 -6.47 22.52 8.58
N TRP A 215 -6.66 23.83 8.49
CA TRP A 215 -7.38 24.49 7.43
C TRP A 215 -6.41 25.05 6.37
N THR A 216 -6.49 24.55 5.14
CA THR A 216 -5.74 25.04 3.98
C THR A 216 -6.72 25.55 2.92
N ARG A 217 -6.26 26.40 1.99
CA ARG A 217 -7.08 26.81 0.85
C ARG A 217 -7.52 25.62 0.00
N PHE A 218 -6.69 24.61 -0.10
CA PHE A 218 -7.02 23.35 -0.77
C PHE A 218 -8.16 22.63 -0.03
N GLY A 219 -8.12 22.56 1.31
CA GLY A 219 -9.20 22.00 2.13
C GLY A 219 -10.52 22.78 1.95
N VAL A 220 -10.47 24.11 1.95
CA VAL A 220 -11.67 24.94 1.70
C VAL A 220 -12.26 24.67 0.32
N TRP A 221 -11.42 24.49 -0.71
CA TRP A 221 -11.90 24.08 -2.04
C TRP A 221 -12.63 22.74 -2.02
N LEU A 222 -12.13 21.75 -1.29
CA LEU A 222 -12.81 20.45 -1.11
C LEU A 222 -14.15 20.61 -0.36
N LEU A 223 -14.18 21.40 0.70
CA LEU A 223 -15.42 21.67 1.45
C LEU A 223 -16.49 22.34 0.58
N LYS A 224 -16.12 23.24 -0.33
CA LYS A 224 -17.06 23.84 -1.30
C LYS A 224 -17.65 22.80 -2.25
N LEU A 225 -16.92 21.72 -2.54
CA LEU A 225 -17.43 20.58 -3.32
C LEU A 225 -18.25 19.59 -2.46
N GLY A 226 -18.46 19.91 -1.17
CA GLY A 226 -19.13 19.04 -0.22
C GLY A 226 -18.33 17.76 0.07
N ILE A 227 -17.01 17.87 0.11
CA ILE A 227 -16.09 16.77 0.41
C ILE A 227 -15.42 17.07 1.75
N ASP A 228 -15.61 16.20 2.72
CA ASP A 228 -14.98 16.30 4.04
C ASP A 228 -13.49 15.96 3.97
N VAL A 229 -12.68 16.61 4.81
CA VAL A 229 -11.25 16.32 4.94
C VAL A 229 -10.99 15.75 6.33
N LEU A 230 -10.66 14.46 6.38
CA LEU A 230 -10.35 13.75 7.61
C LEU A 230 -8.84 13.57 7.72
N HIS A 231 -8.26 14.09 8.78
CA HIS A 231 -6.83 13.98 9.04
C HIS A 231 -6.51 12.77 9.91
N SER A 232 -5.36 12.14 9.68
CA SER A 232 -4.88 11.06 10.53
C SER A 232 -4.59 11.58 11.94
N ARG A 233 -4.96 10.78 12.98
CA ARG A 233 -4.54 11.11 14.35
C ARG A 233 -3.01 11.07 14.45
N PRO A 234 -2.37 12.03 15.13
CA PRO A 234 -0.95 11.95 15.44
C PRO A 234 -0.64 10.60 16.11
N TYR A 235 0.46 9.94 15.70
CA TYR A 235 0.95 8.67 16.28
C TYR A 235 0.03 7.44 16.14
N HIS A 236 -0.99 7.46 15.27
CA HIS A 236 -1.81 6.28 14.95
C HIS A 236 -1.55 5.73 13.54
N PRO A 237 -0.50 4.91 13.32
CA PRO A 237 -0.12 4.39 11.99
C PRO A 237 -1.14 3.39 11.42
N GLN A 238 -2.07 2.88 12.25
CA GLN A 238 -3.03 1.85 11.83
C GLN A 238 -4.01 2.33 10.74
N SER A 239 -4.35 3.61 10.72
CA SER A 239 -5.27 4.19 9.74
C SER A 239 -4.67 4.31 8.33
N ARG A 240 -3.34 4.26 8.17
CA ARG A 240 -2.61 4.35 6.89
C ARG A 240 -2.22 3.00 6.28
N GLY A 241 -2.54 1.89 6.93
CA GLY A 241 -2.10 0.56 6.49
C GLY A 241 -2.51 0.18 5.07
N LYS A 242 -3.56 0.79 4.51
CA LYS A 242 -4.01 0.58 3.13
C LYS A 242 -3.09 1.28 2.13
N ASN A 243 -2.79 2.58 2.37
CA ASN A 243 -1.86 3.34 1.54
C ASN A 243 -0.44 2.75 1.60
N GLU A 244 0.03 2.37 2.80
CA GLU A 244 1.32 1.71 2.95
C GLU A 244 1.39 0.41 2.13
N ARG A 245 0.33 -0.42 2.16
CA ARG A 245 0.25 -1.65 1.36
C ARG A 245 0.19 -1.35 -0.13
N PHE A 246 -0.57 -0.32 -0.53
CA PHE A 246 -0.64 0.14 -1.91
C PHE A 246 0.73 0.63 -2.39
N HIS A 247 1.40 1.48 -1.63
CA HIS A 247 2.73 2.00 -1.94
C HIS A 247 3.79 0.90 -2.03
N ARG A 248 3.72 -0.12 -1.15
CA ARG A 248 4.61 -1.28 -1.23
C ARG A 248 4.38 -2.08 -2.51
N THR A 249 3.11 -2.26 -2.91
CA THR A 249 2.76 -2.92 -4.15
C THR A 249 3.25 -2.12 -5.37
N LEU A 250 3.00 -0.81 -5.39
CA LEU A 250 3.48 0.09 -6.43
C LEU A 250 5.01 0.06 -6.56
N LYS A 251 5.72 0.04 -5.43
CA LYS A 251 7.19 -0.08 -5.42
C LYS A 251 7.66 -1.37 -6.07
N ALA A 252 7.02 -2.49 -5.75
CA ALA A 252 7.42 -3.82 -6.25
C ALA A 252 7.03 -4.05 -7.72
N GLU A 253 5.90 -3.50 -8.15
CA GLU A 253 5.29 -3.79 -9.46
C GLU A 253 5.57 -2.70 -10.52
N VAL A 254 5.93 -1.48 -10.11
CA VAL A 254 6.27 -0.40 -11.04
C VAL A 254 7.72 0.05 -10.90
N PHE A 255 8.11 0.54 -9.72
CA PHE A 255 9.42 1.19 -9.58
C PHE A 255 10.59 0.21 -9.62
N ALA A 256 10.40 -1.04 -9.15
CA ALA A 256 11.43 -2.06 -9.22
C ALA A 256 11.64 -2.63 -10.64
N LEU A 257 10.63 -2.52 -11.50
CA LEU A 257 10.62 -3.13 -12.83
C LEU A 257 10.86 -2.11 -13.96
N ASN A 258 10.64 -0.81 -13.72
CA ASN A 258 10.68 0.22 -14.75
C ASN A 258 11.71 1.30 -14.45
N ARG A 259 12.47 1.68 -15.47
CA ARG A 259 13.27 2.91 -15.47
C ARG A 259 12.41 4.04 -16.05
N LEU A 260 11.82 4.84 -15.16
CA LEU A 260 10.98 5.97 -15.55
C LEU A 260 11.88 7.10 -16.11
N ARG A 261 11.71 7.46 -17.39
CA ARG A 261 12.58 8.43 -18.09
C ARG A 261 12.26 9.86 -17.69
N ASP A 262 10.97 10.22 -17.76
CA ASP A 262 10.41 11.56 -17.54
C ASP A 262 8.99 11.44 -16.98
N LEU A 263 8.34 12.57 -16.65
CA LEU A 263 6.98 12.58 -16.11
C LEU A 263 5.92 11.97 -17.04
N PRO A 264 5.90 12.26 -18.36
CA PRO A 264 4.96 11.60 -19.27
C PRO A 264 5.12 10.09 -19.32
N HIS A 265 6.35 9.59 -19.37
CA HIS A 265 6.63 8.16 -19.34
C HIS A 265 6.24 7.53 -17.98
N ALA A 266 6.46 8.26 -16.89
CA ALA A 266 6.00 7.81 -15.56
C ALA A 266 4.48 7.72 -15.53
N GLN A 267 3.74 8.70 -16.04
CA GLN A 267 2.29 8.67 -16.11
C GLN A 267 1.78 7.50 -16.96
N GLN A 268 2.38 7.26 -18.12
CA GLN A 268 2.02 6.12 -18.96
C GLN A 268 2.21 4.79 -18.23
N ALA A 269 3.32 4.60 -17.53
CA ALA A 269 3.59 3.41 -16.74
C ALA A 269 2.56 3.26 -15.59
N PHE A 270 2.18 4.36 -14.95
CA PHE A 270 1.17 4.39 -13.89
C PHE A 270 -0.21 4.03 -14.43
N ASP A 271 -0.61 4.58 -15.57
CA ASP A 271 -1.90 4.30 -16.19
C ASP A 271 -2.02 2.83 -16.59
N THR A 272 -1.00 2.26 -17.23
CA THR A 272 -0.95 0.84 -17.59
C THR A 272 -1.04 -0.04 -16.34
N TRP A 273 -0.24 0.26 -15.32
CA TRP A 273 -0.26 -0.53 -14.09
C TRP A 273 -1.59 -0.40 -13.34
N ARG A 274 -2.21 0.78 -13.33
CA ARG A 274 -3.51 1.02 -12.70
C ARG A 274 -4.63 0.18 -13.32
N GLU A 275 -4.59 -0.04 -14.63
CA GLU A 275 -5.52 -0.95 -15.31
C GLU A 275 -5.35 -2.38 -14.80
N VAL A 276 -4.13 -2.90 -14.79
CA VAL A 276 -3.82 -4.23 -14.25
C VAL A 276 -4.20 -4.33 -12.78
N TYR A 277 -3.87 -3.32 -11.95
CA TYR A 277 -4.18 -3.30 -10.53
C TYR A 277 -5.69 -3.36 -10.27
N ASN A 278 -6.48 -2.60 -11.03
CA ASN A 278 -7.92 -2.49 -10.82
C ASN A 278 -8.71 -3.65 -11.43
N LEU A 279 -8.30 -4.17 -12.58
CA LEU A 279 -9.10 -5.07 -13.40
C LEU A 279 -8.61 -6.53 -13.39
N GLU A 280 -7.33 -6.77 -13.14
CA GLU A 280 -6.72 -8.09 -13.30
C GLU A 280 -6.09 -8.62 -12.01
N ARG A 281 -5.57 -7.74 -11.16
CA ARG A 281 -4.79 -8.13 -9.99
C ARG A 281 -5.67 -8.67 -8.87
N PRO A 282 -5.52 -9.96 -8.46
CA PRO A 282 -6.23 -10.51 -7.31
C PRO A 282 -5.81 -9.80 -6.01
N HIS A 283 -6.78 -9.37 -5.22
CA HIS A 283 -6.54 -8.61 -4.00
C HIS A 283 -6.93 -9.42 -2.75
N GLU A 284 -5.95 -9.74 -1.90
CA GLU A 284 -6.15 -10.59 -0.73
C GLU A 284 -7.24 -10.07 0.22
N ALA A 285 -7.29 -8.74 0.45
CA ALA A 285 -8.30 -8.14 1.32
C ALA A 285 -9.73 -8.23 0.75
N LEU A 286 -9.87 -8.52 -0.53
CA LEU A 286 -11.14 -8.67 -1.24
C LEU A 286 -11.47 -10.16 -1.53
N GLY A 287 -10.89 -11.11 -0.80
CA GLY A 287 -11.07 -12.54 -1.08
C GLY A 287 -10.51 -12.95 -2.44
N GLN A 288 -9.40 -12.35 -2.87
CA GLN A 288 -8.78 -12.54 -4.18
C GLN A 288 -9.64 -12.06 -5.37
N GLN A 289 -10.63 -11.21 -5.14
CA GLN A 289 -11.32 -10.50 -6.21
C GLN A 289 -10.54 -9.27 -6.66
N VAL A 290 -10.82 -8.76 -7.85
CA VAL A 290 -10.24 -7.50 -8.35
C VAL A 290 -10.93 -6.29 -7.71
N PRO A 291 -10.24 -5.15 -7.53
CA PRO A 291 -10.85 -3.92 -7.00
C PRO A 291 -12.10 -3.46 -7.77
N ALA A 292 -12.10 -3.57 -9.09
CA ALA A 292 -13.23 -3.20 -9.95
C ALA A 292 -14.53 -3.97 -9.66
N SER A 293 -14.45 -5.18 -9.08
CA SER A 293 -15.64 -5.96 -8.73
C SER A 293 -16.50 -5.28 -7.64
N ARG A 294 -15.90 -4.38 -6.85
CA ARG A 294 -16.56 -3.69 -5.72
C ARG A 294 -16.65 -2.17 -5.91
N TYR A 295 -16.08 -1.62 -6.97
CA TYR A 295 -16.10 -0.20 -7.25
C TYR A 295 -17.18 0.20 -8.24
N ARG A 296 -17.79 1.36 -8.00
CA ARG A 296 -18.66 2.06 -8.95
C ARG A 296 -18.38 3.55 -8.83
N PRO A 297 -18.38 4.31 -9.94
CA PRO A 297 -18.25 5.77 -9.89
C PRO A 297 -19.31 6.41 -9.00
N SER A 298 -18.97 7.55 -8.41
CA SER A 298 -19.90 8.32 -7.59
C SER A 298 -20.99 8.94 -8.47
N THR A 299 -22.20 9.01 -7.94
CA THR A 299 -23.31 9.73 -8.57
C THR A 299 -23.21 11.25 -8.41
N ARG A 300 -22.31 11.73 -7.52
CA ARG A 300 -22.02 13.14 -7.32
C ARG A 300 -21.05 13.62 -8.38
N SER A 301 -21.53 14.30 -9.40
CA SER A 301 -20.67 14.80 -10.50
C SER A 301 -19.87 16.04 -10.06
N MET A 302 -18.72 16.24 -10.69
CA MET A 302 -17.95 17.50 -10.55
C MET A 302 -18.75 18.65 -11.18
N PRO A 303 -19.07 19.72 -10.42
CA PRO A 303 -19.80 20.87 -10.99
C PRO A 303 -18.89 21.70 -11.91
N ASP A 304 -19.47 22.31 -12.93
CA ASP A 304 -18.75 23.19 -13.87
C ASP A 304 -18.23 24.46 -13.19
N ARG A 305 -18.97 24.95 -12.19
CA ARG A 305 -18.59 26.11 -11.37
C ARG A 305 -18.52 25.68 -9.91
N LEU A 306 -17.49 26.15 -9.23
CA LEU A 306 -17.33 25.90 -7.80
C LEU A 306 -18.52 26.48 -7.04
N PRO A 307 -19.28 25.66 -6.27
CA PRO A 307 -20.44 26.13 -5.51
C PRO A 307 -20.06 27.17 -4.47
N GLN A 308 -20.92 28.10 -4.21
CA GLN A 308 -20.86 28.94 -3.02
C GLN A 308 -21.54 28.21 -1.86
N VAL A 309 -21.01 28.37 -0.67
CA VAL A 309 -21.67 27.85 0.53
C VAL A 309 -22.90 28.73 0.82
N GLU A 310 -24.05 28.10 0.86
CA GLU A 310 -25.32 28.74 1.19
C GLU A 310 -25.57 28.65 2.70
N TYR A 311 -26.26 29.65 3.20
CA TYR A 311 -26.63 29.77 4.61
C TYR A 311 -28.12 30.13 4.68
N ASP A 312 -28.81 29.71 5.74
CA ASP A 312 -30.22 30.01 5.94
C ASP A 312 -30.46 31.51 6.17
N ASP A 313 -31.61 32.02 5.73
CA ASP A 313 -31.96 33.45 5.83
C ASP A 313 -31.90 34.01 7.27
N GLY A 314 -32.09 33.18 8.28
CA GLY A 314 -32.02 33.53 9.69
C GLY A 314 -30.61 33.54 10.30
N GLU A 315 -29.59 33.12 9.54
CA GLU A 315 -28.22 33.02 10.05
C GLU A 315 -27.48 34.33 10.00
N ILE A 316 -26.63 34.56 11.00
CA ILE A 316 -25.75 35.74 11.01
C ILE A 316 -24.52 35.42 10.13
N VAL A 317 -24.57 35.87 8.88
CA VAL A 317 -23.51 35.65 7.91
C VAL A 317 -22.56 36.86 7.85
N ARG A 318 -21.26 36.60 7.79
CA ARG A 318 -20.20 37.61 7.65
C ARG A 318 -19.24 37.20 6.53
N ALA A 319 -18.77 38.21 5.79
CA ALA A 319 -17.69 38.02 4.83
C ALA A 319 -16.33 38.14 5.53
N VAL A 320 -15.43 37.23 5.26
CA VAL A 320 -14.03 37.34 5.66
C VAL A 320 -13.30 38.13 4.59
N PRO A 321 -12.72 39.30 4.89
CA PRO A 321 -12.00 40.08 3.88
C PRO A 321 -10.85 39.31 3.24
N THR A 322 -10.57 39.53 1.97
CA THR A 322 -9.47 38.88 1.27
C THR A 322 -8.08 39.20 1.82
N SER A 323 -7.94 40.41 2.40
CA SER A 323 -6.68 40.91 2.97
C SER A 323 -6.52 40.65 4.48
N LYS A 324 -7.57 40.20 5.17
CA LYS A 324 -7.59 40.02 6.61
C LYS A 324 -8.23 38.69 7.00
N ASP A 325 -7.86 38.20 8.17
CA ASP A 325 -8.33 36.93 8.75
C ASP A 325 -9.23 37.14 9.97
N TYR A 326 -10.14 38.15 9.87
CA TYR A 326 -11.06 38.52 10.94
C TYR A 326 -12.48 38.69 10.40
N VAL A 327 -13.46 38.41 11.26
CA VAL A 327 -14.87 38.77 11.05
C VAL A 327 -15.34 39.69 12.14
N SER A 328 -16.22 40.65 11.81
CA SER A 328 -16.83 41.54 12.78
C SER A 328 -18.10 40.93 13.38
N PHE A 329 -18.18 40.88 14.71
CA PHE A 329 -19.38 40.44 15.41
C PHE A 329 -19.50 41.15 16.78
N LYS A 330 -20.67 41.69 17.08
CA LYS A 330 -20.96 42.43 18.32
C LYS A 330 -19.91 43.51 18.65
N GLY A 331 -19.54 44.32 17.66
CA GLY A 331 -18.60 45.42 17.80
C GLY A 331 -17.12 45.03 17.95
N ARG A 332 -16.79 43.77 17.83
CA ARG A 332 -15.41 43.24 17.97
C ARG A 332 -14.97 42.48 16.72
N LEU A 333 -13.65 42.36 16.53
CA LEU A 333 -13.03 41.56 15.46
C LEU A 333 -12.58 40.20 16.02
N TRP A 334 -12.99 39.16 15.34
CA TRP A 334 -12.69 37.77 15.73
C TRP A 334 -11.87 37.09 14.67
N LYS A 335 -10.77 36.49 15.08
CA LYS A 335 -9.84 35.81 14.18
C LYS A 335 -10.47 34.54 13.60
N VAL A 336 -10.21 34.31 12.31
CA VAL A 336 -10.56 33.07 11.59
C VAL A 336 -9.31 32.51 10.90
N PRO A 337 -9.25 31.22 10.59
CA PRO A 337 -8.10 30.68 9.88
C PRO A 337 -7.93 31.35 8.50
N GLN A 338 -6.69 31.65 8.13
CA GLN A 338 -6.35 32.40 6.91
C GLN A 338 -6.88 31.73 5.63
N ALA A 339 -7.07 30.41 5.67
CA ALA A 339 -7.61 29.63 4.56
C ALA A 339 -8.99 30.11 4.09
N PHE A 340 -9.76 30.78 4.99
CA PHE A 340 -11.13 31.26 4.71
C PHE A 340 -11.17 32.72 4.25
N ARG A 341 -10.05 33.37 4.00
CA ARG A 341 -10.03 34.73 3.43
C ARG A 341 -10.78 34.78 2.10
N GLY A 342 -11.71 35.73 1.97
CA GLY A 342 -12.58 35.85 0.80
C GLY A 342 -13.85 35.01 0.84
N GLU A 343 -14.03 34.18 1.87
CA GLU A 343 -15.22 33.35 2.03
C GLU A 343 -16.28 34.01 2.93
N ARG A 344 -17.51 33.50 2.84
CA ARG A 344 -18.60 33.85 3.77
C ARG A 344 -18.68 32.78 4.85
N VAL A 345 -18.92 33.18 6.10
CA VAL A 345 -19.04 32.31 7.26
C VAL A 345 -20.27 32.66 8.08
N ALA A 346 -20.91 31.64 8.69
CA ALA A 346 -22.02 31.85 9.61
C ALA A 346 -21.51 31.94 11.07
N ILE A 347 -22.22 32.73 11.89
CA ILE A 347 -21.98 32.80 13.34
C ILE A 347 -23.20 32.22 14.03
N ARG A 348 -23.05 31.13 14.75
CA ARG A 348 -24.12 30.40 15.42
C ARG A 348 -23.90 30.37 16.92
N PRO A 349 -24.95 30.54 17.74
CA PRO A 349 -24.83 30.41 19.19
C PRO A 349 -24.43 28.96 19.56
N LEU A 350 -23.62 28.81 20.58
CA LEU A 350 -23.30 27.52 21.18
C LEU A 350 -24.11 27.32 22.46
N SER A 351 -24.09 26.13 23.01
CA SER A 351 -24.81 25.81 24.28
C SER A 351 -24.25 26.50 25.52
N VAL A 352 -23.08 27.15 25.41
CA VAL A 352 -22.46 27.89 26.51
C VAL A 352 -22.88 29.35 26.41
N ASP A 353 -23.27 29.97 27.56
CA ASP A 353 -23.66 31.38 27.63
C ASP A 353 -22.52 32.30 27.13
N GLY A 354 -22.87 33.26 26.27
CA GLY A 354 -21.87 34.11 25.62
C GLY A 354 -20.98 33.44 24.57
N GLY A 355 -21.16 32.11 24.34
CA GLY A 355 -20.41 31.34 23.38
C GLY A 355 -21.04 31.34 21.98
N TYR A 356 -20.22 31.55 20.93
CA TYR A 356 -20.62 31.41 19.51
C TYR A 356 -19.57 30.63 18.76
N GLY A 357 -20.01 29.91 17.74
CA GLY A 357 -19.12 29.24 16.76
C GLY A 357 -19.12 30.03 15.45
N ILE A 358 -17.96 30.08 14.79
CA ILE A 358 -17.85 30.55 13.42
C ILE A 358 -17.83 29.28 12.53
N PHE A 359 -18.70 29.24 11.53
CA PHE A 359 -18.93 28.06 10.70
C PHE A 359 -18.74 28.36 9.22
N PHE A 360 -18.10 27.44 8.52
CA PHE A 360 -18.10 27.37 7.07
C PHE A 360 -18.93 26.16 6.64
N GLY A 361 -20.14 26.42 6.13
CA GLY A 361 -21.16 25.40 5.97
C GLY A 361 -21.52 24.72 7.30
N ALA A 362 -21.31 23.41 7.38
CA ALA A 362 -21.49 22.63 8.61
C ALA A 362 -20.26 22.61 9.54
N HIS A 363 -19.10 23.07 9.06
CA HIS A 363 -17.83 22.94 9.78
C HIS A 363 -17.56 24.12 10.69
N GLN A 364 -17.38 23.85 11.98
CA GLN A 364 -16.94 24.87 12.92
C GLN A 364 -15.44 25.15 12.71
N ILE A 365 -15.09 26.39 12.37
CA ILE A 365 -13.75 26.83 12.03
C ILE A 365 -13.08 27.67 13.11
N ALA A 366 -13.88 28.31 13.99
CA ALA A 366 -13.40 29.07 15.14
C ALA A 366 -14.48 29.14 16.20
N LYS A 367 -14.11 29.60 17.42
CA LYS A 367 -15.00 29.87 18.53
C LYS A 367 -14.90 31.34 18.95
N ILE A 368 -16.01 31.88 19.40
CA ILE A 368 -16.13 33.22 20.00
C ILE A 368 -16.57 33.02 21.43
N ASN A 369 -15.88 33.65 22.37
CA ASN A 369 -16.31 33.76 23.76
C ASN A 369 -16.43 35.24 24.10
N LEU A 370 -17.65 35.69 24.31
CA LEU A 370 -17.91 37.09 24.62
C LEU A 370 -17.50 37.48 26.05
N THR A 371 -17.41 36.52 26.96
CA THR A 371 -17.03 36.72 28.36
C THR A 371 -15.52 36.74 28.56
N ASP A 372 -14.77 36.12 27.64
CA ASP A 372 -13.31 36.10 27.64
C ASP A 372 -12.78 36.47 26.25
N PRO A 373 -12.54 37.73 25.95
CA PRO A 373 -12.14 38.23 24.64
C PRO A 373 -10.68 37.87 24.27
N GLU A 374 -9.84 37.41 25.20
CA GLU A 374 -8.47 36.96 24.90
C GLU A 374 -8.39 35.51 24.43
N CYS A 375 -9.43 34.70 24.68
CA CYS A 375 -9.53 33.35 24.15
C CYS A 375 -9.94 33.33 22.67
N VAL A 376 -9.03 33.72 21.78
CA VAL A 376 -9.10 33.37 20.36
C VAL A 376 -8.60 31.94 20.22
N GLY A 377 -9.42 31.00 20.69
CA GLY A 377 -9.06 29.57 20.69
C GLY A 377 -9.08 28.96 19.31
N ASP A 378 -7.95 28.43 18.90
CA ASP A 378 -7.83 27.51 17.81
C ASP A 378 -8.65 26.22 18.13
N VAL A 379 -9.53 25.80 17.24
CA VAL A 379 -10.40 24.60 17.41
C VAL A 379 -9.61 23.30 17.18
N SER A 380 -8.30 23.28 17.44
CA SER A 380 -7.48 22.09 17.22
C SER A 380 -7.78 20.92 18.18
N GLU A 381 -8.51 21.11 19.27
CA GLU A 381 -8.62 20.12 20.35
C GLU A 381 -9.92 19.28 20.40
N GLN A 382 -10.96 19.56 19.63
CA GLN A 382 -12.26 18.88 19.85
C GLN A 382 -12.93 18.21 18.64
N VAL A 383 -12.20 17.62 17.70
CA VAL A 383 -12.81 16.64 16.79
C VAL A 383 -12.24 15.24 17.06
N SER A 384 -12.27 14.88 18.35
CA SER A 384 -11.89 13.52 18.79
C SER A 384 -13.07 12.57 18.97
N ALA A 385 -14.29 12.93 18.58
CA ALA A 385 -15.50 12.17 18.91
C ALA A 385 -16.35 11.80 17.69
N MET A 386 -15.72 11.40 16.60
CA MET A 386 -16.37 10.49 15.64
C MET A 386 -15.53 9.22 15.55
N SER A 387 -15.67 8.38 16.59
CA SER A 387 -15.39 6.96 16.45
C SER A 387 -16.34 6.42 15.40
N PRO A 388 -15.88 5.71 14.38
CA PRO A 388 -16.77 4.88 13.59
C PRO A 388 -17.23 3.72 14.48
N ASN A 389 -18.51 3.68 14.88
CA ASN A 389 -19.18 2.43 15.17
C ASN A 389 -19.34 1.63 13.87
#